data_8d79feb2b12c608489763adcced43328
#
_entry.id   8d79feb2b12c608489763adcced43328
#
_cell.length_a   1.000
_cell.length_b   1.000
_cell.length_c   1.000
_cell.angle_alpha   90.00
_cell.angle_beta   90.00
_cell.angle_gamma   90.00
#
_symmetry.space_group_name_H-M   'P 1'
#
loop_
_entity.id
_entity.type
_entity.pdbx_description
1 polymer ?
#
loop_
_entity_poly.entity_id
_entity_poly.type
_entity_poly.pdbx_seq_one_letter_code
_entity_poly.pdbx_strand_id
1 'polypeptide(L)'
;MDKYTVIIPTLWKSNRTSKLFDDLKECEYVDEVIIIDNQWDRTFDRVDGKFRIIGFGENIYVNPAWNKGIELAKNECIALCNDDINFDPNIFGVITENTLMYSGIVGMGEGNYKDAIDEERGPYIDMWKPGINDWGWGCLILLKKAHWKPIPNEIKIWYGDNFIKDVNPVAKGCLRNFPIDTEMSTTSDEKEWDEVKKKDYEYFINYLRYGKTTN
;
A
#
# COMPACT_ATOMS: atom_id res chain seq x y z
N MET A 1 8.74 -13.46 -16.69
CA MET A 1 9.12 -12.78 -15.44
C MET A 1 7.96 -11.89 -15.09
N ASP A 2 7.44 -12.05 -13.86
CA ASP A 2 6.28 -11.29 -13.42
C ASP A 2 6.65 -9.82 -13.28
N LYS A 3 5.77 -8.94 -13.69
CA LYS A 3 5.94 -7.49 -13.60
C LYS A 3 4.93 -6.90 -12.63
N TYR A 4 5.38 -5.93 -11.89
CA TYR A 4 4.56 -5.21 -10.91
C TYR A 4 4.09 -3.86 -11.44
N THR A 5 2.86 -3.50 -11.08
CA THR A 5 2.41 -2.12 -10.99
C THR A 5 2.54 -1.66 -9.54
N VAL A 6 3.32 -0.60 -9.31
CA VAL A 6 3.45 0.05 -7.99
C VAL A 6 2.53 1.27 -7.95
N ILE A 7 1.68 1.35 -6.92
CA ILE A 7 0.70 2.43 -6.75
C ILE A 7 1.09 3.25 -5.54
N ILE A 8 1.29 4.56 -5.72
CA ILE A 8 1.81 5.48 -4.72
C ILE A 8 0.91 6.72 -4.61
N PRO A 9 0.01 6.79 -3.61
CA PRO A 9 -0.62 8.04 -3.22
C PRO A 9 0.40 8.99 -2.61
N THR A 10 0.40 10.26 -2.98
CA THR A 10 1.36 11.23 -2.43
C THR A 10 0.77 12.62 -2.26
N LEU A 11 1.24 13.33 -1.24
CA LEU A 11 1.12 14.77 -1.03
C LEU A 11 2.47 15.49 -1.24
N TRP A 12 3.49 14.77 -1.73
CA TRP A 12 4.85 15.26 -1.99
C TRP A 12 5.56 15.85 -0.76
N LYS A 13 5.17 15.44 0.45
CA LYS A 13 5.72 15.96 1.71
C LYS A 13 6.97 15.20 2.17
N SER A 14 7.15 13.94 1.77
CA SER A 14 8.27 13.11 2.20
C SER A 14 9.55 13.41 1.41
N ASN A 15 10.67 13.46 2.10
CA ASN A 15 12.00 13.57 1.48
C ASN A 15 12.50 12.23 0.91
N ARG A 16 11.83 11.12 1.20
CA ARG A 16 12.16 9.77 0.70
C ARG A 16 11.63 9.50 -0.70
N THR A 17 10.60 10.22 -1.14
CA THR A 17 9.90 10.01 -2.41
C THR A 17 10.85 10.00 -3.60
N SER A 18 11.84 10.90 -3.65
CA SER A 18 12.80 10.97 -4.76
C SER A 18 13.63 9.68 -4.88
N LYS A 19 14.18 9.21 -3.76
CA LYS A 19 14.96 7.95 -3.75
C LYS A 19 14.09 6.76 -4.11
N LEU A 20 12.88 6.67 -3.56
CA LEU A 20 11.92 5.61 -3.90
C LEU A 20 11.68 5.56 -5.41
N PHE A 21 11.48 6.71 -6.05
CA PHE A 21 11.23 6.76 -7.50
C PHE A 21 12.46 6.37 -8.32
N ASP A 22 13.67 6.79 -7.92
CA ASP A 22 14.90 6.40 -8.57
C ASP A 22 15.11 4.87 -8.48
N ASP A 23 14.91 4.29 -7.30
CA ASP A 23 15.03 2.84 -7.08
C ASP A 23 13.99 2.06 -7.92
N LEU A 24 12.73 2.51 -7.97
CA LEU A 24 11.70 1.89 -8.80
C LEU A 24 11.94 2.04 -10.30
N LYS A 25 12.55 3.16 -10.71
CA LYS A 25 12.90 3.41 -12.11
C LYS A 25 13.90 2.36 -12.63
N GLU A 26 14.90 2.04 -11.85
CA GLU A 26 15.94 1.09 -12.22
C GLU A 26 15.50 -0.38 -12.02
N CYS A 27 14.45 -0.65 -11.24
CA CYS A 27 14.00 -2.00 -10.95
C CYS A 27 13.44 -2.70 -12.20
N GLU A 28 14.04 -3.83 -12.57
CA GLU A 28 13.61 -4.62 -13.72
C GLU A 28 12.25 -5.32 -13.53
N TYR A 29 11.84 -5.59 -12.27
CA TYR A 29 10.57 -6.23 -11.93
C TYR A 29 9.38 -5.28 -11.93
N VAL A 30 9.62 -3.96 -12.02
CA VAL A 30 8.60 -2.91 -12.09
C VAL A 30 8.57 -2.31 -13.48
N ASP A 31 7.44 -2.37 -14.17
CA ASP A 31 7.26 -1.77 -15.49
C ASP A 31 6.11 -0.73 -15.54
N GLU A 32 5.46 -0.50 -14.40
CA GLU A 32 4.48 0.55 -14.22
C GLU A 32 4.51 1.09 -12.79
N VAL A 33 4.54 2.41 -12.66
CA VAL A 33 4.39 3.13 -11.39
C VAL A 33 3.27 4.15 -11.56
N ILE A 34 2.16 3.96 -10.85
CA ILE A 34 1.02 4.88 -10.84
C ILE A 34 1.11 5.75 -9.60
N ILE A 35 1.37 7.03 -9.80
CA ILE A 35 1.42 8.04 -8.76
C ILE A 35 0.08 8.77 -8.73
N ILE A 36 -0.62 8.69 -7.61
CA ILE A 36 -1.85 9.46 -7.39
C ILE A 36 -1.48 10.74 -6.64
N ASP A 37 -1.51 11.84 -7.36
CA ASP A 37 -1.19 13.16 -6.82
C ASP A 37 -2.39 13.75 -6.10
N ASN A 38 -2.32 13.78 -4.78
CA ASN A 38 -3.35 14.30 -3.88
C ASN A 38 -3.15 15.78 -3.50
N GLN A 39 -2.12 16.44 -4.05
CA GLN A 39 -1.80 17.82 -3.70
C GLN A 39 -2.43 18.84 -4.65
N TRP A 40 -2.56 18.49 -5.93
CA TRP A 40 -2.95 19.45 -6.96
C TRP A 40 -4.46 19.56 -7.13
N ASP A 41 -4.91 20.80 -7.33
CA ASP A 41 -6.31 21.21 -7.49
C ASP A 41 -6.81 21.12 -8.94
N ARG A 42 -6.10 20.38 -9.80
CA ARG A 42 -6.45 20.19 -11.22
C ARG A 42 -6.33 18.74 -11.64
N THR A 43 -7.22 18.35 -12.54
CA THR A 43 -7.18 17.02 -13.17
C THR A 43 -6.10 16.95 -14.24
N PHE A 44 -5.28 15.93 -14.19
CA PHE A 44 -4.30 15.60 -15.22
C PHE A 44 -3.95 14.11 -15.21
N ASP A 45 -3.39 13.65 -16.33
CA ASP A 45 -2.86 12.30 -16.51
C ASP A 45 -1.62 12.42 -17.42
N ARG A 46 -0.45 12.09 -16.90
CA ARG A 46 0.84 12.22 -17.57
C ARG A 46 1.61 10.93 -17.48
N VAL A 47 2.21 10.52 -18.59
CA VAL A 47 3.06 9.33 -18.68
C VAL A 47 4.47 9.75 -19.07
N ASP A 48 5.45 9.25 -18.30
CA ASP A 48 6.88 9.40 -18.60
C ASP A 48 7.59 8.06 -18.29
N GLY A 49 7.97 7.35 -19.35
CA GLY A 49 8.54 6.01 -19.24
C GLY A 49 7.56 5.03 -18.56
N LYS A 50 7.99 4.44 -17.44
CA LYS A 50 7.13 3.57 -16.63
C LYS A 50 6.28 4.30 -15.58
N PHE A 51 6.45 5.62 -15.42
CA PHE A 51 5.70 6.45 -14.50
C PHE A 51 4.46 7.05 -15.12
N ARG A 52 3.34 6.97 -14.41
CA ARG A 52 2.09 7.63 -14.76
C ARG A 52 1.62 8.43 -13.55
N ILE A 53 1.52 9.74 -13.67
CA ILE A 53 1.12 10.66 -12.60
C ILE A 53 -0.28 11.16 -12.89
N ILE A 54 -1.20 10.94 -11.95
CA ILE A 54 -2.62 11.25 -12.11
C ILE A 54 -3.08 12.16 -10.98
N GLY A 55 -3.64 13.31 -11.33
CA GLY A 55 -4.34 14.20 -10.40
C GLY A 55 -5.85 14.19 -10.70
N PHE A 56 -6.66 14.13 -9.66
CA PHE A 56 -8.12 14.13 -9.75
C PHE A 56 -8.76 15.50 -9.51
N GLY A 57 -7.96 16.55 -9.33
CA GLY A 57 -8.42 17.91 -9.04
C GLY A 57 -8.79 18.15 -7.57
N GLU A 58 -8.62 17.13 -6.74
CA GLU A 58 -8.84 17.15 -5.30
C GLU A 58 -8.03 16.06 -4.61
N ASN A 59 -7.86 16.17 -3.30
CA ASN A 59 -7.30 15.08 -2.48
C ASN A 59 -8.35 13.98 -2.33
N ILE A 60 -8.13 12.86 -3.03
CA ILE A 60 -8.99 11.68 -2.91
C ILE A 60 -8.59 10.75 -1.77
N TYR A 61 -7.52 11.08 -1.03
CA TYR A 61 -6.93 10.34 0.09
C TYR A 61 -6.29 8.99 -0.28
N VAL A 62 -5.75 8.29 0.72
CA VAL A 62 -4.92 7.10 0.52
C VAL A 62 -5.74 5.90 0.01
N ASN A 63 -6.81 5.53 0.74
CA ASN A 63 -7.55 4.31 0.44
C ASN A 63 -8.33 4.40 -0.90
N PRO A 64 -9.04 5.50 -1.21
CA PRO A 64 -9.60 5.69 -2.54
C PRO A 64 -8.55 5.75 -3.65
N ALA A 65 -7.36 6.31 -3.38
CA ALA A 65 -6.26 6.32 -4.35
C ALA A 65 -5.75 4.90 -4.65
N TRP A 66 -5.64 4.03 -3.65
CA TRP A 66 -5.33 2.62 -3.87
C TRP A 66 -6.37 1.94 -4.76
N ASN A 67 -7.66 2.13 -4.48
CA ASN A 67 -8.73 1.60 -5.33
C ASN A 67 -8.56 2.05 -6.79
N LYS A 68 -8.35 3.35 -7.01
CA LYS A 68 -8.18 3.93 -8.35
C LYS A 68 -6.92 3.43 -9.04
N GLY A 69 -5.81 3.36 -8.32
CA GLY A 69 -4.56 2.83 -8.86
C GLY A 69 -4.71 1.37 -9.32
N ILE A 70 -5.35 0.51 -8.52
CA ILE A 70 -5.59 -0.90 -8.88
C ILE A 70 -6.52 -1.02 -10.10
N GLU A 71 -7.57 -0.19 -10.17
CA GLU A 71 -8.47 -0.15 -11.33
C GLU A 71 -7.68 0.12 -12.62
N LEU A 72 -6.74 1.07 -12.58
CA LEU A 72 -5.95 1.53 -13.72
C LEU A 72 -4.72 0.66 -14.03
N ALA A 73 -4.26 -0.14 -13.08
CA ALA A 73 -3.06 -0.97 -13.19
C ALA A 73 -3.16 -1.97 -14.34
N LYS A 74 -2.08 -2.09 -15.12
CA LYS A 74 -2.01 -3.04 -16.24
C LYS A 74 -1.58 -4.44 -15.84
N ASN A 75 -0.83 -4.58 -14.73
CA ASN A 75 -0.28 -5.87 -14.30
C ASN A 75 -1.18 -6.58 -13.29
N GLU A 76 -1.04 -7.90 -13.20
CA GLU A 76 -1.70 -8.73 -12.20
C GLU A 76 -1.02 -8.64 -10.82
N CYS A 77 0.30 -8.44 -10.78
CA CYS A 77 1.03 -8.21 -9.54
C CYS A 77 0.99 -6.72 -9.19
N ILE A 78 0.49 -6.40 -8.01
CA ILE A 78 0.28 -5.03 -7.52
C ILE A 78 1.08 -4.83 -6.24
N ALA A 79 1.71 -3.66 -6.13
CA ALA A 79 2.26 -3.14 -4.90
C ALA A 79 1.57 -1.83 -4.53
N LEU A 80 0.89 -1.78 -3.38
CA LEU A 80 0.44 -0.53 -2.76
C LEU A 80 1.58 -0.04 -1.86
N CYS A 81 2.07 1.15 -2.09
CA CYS A 81 3.28 1.66 -1.48
C CYS A 81 3.07 3.08 -0.96
N ASN A 82 3.44 3.34 0.29
CA ASN A 82 3.50 4.70 0.81
C ASN A 82 4.67 5.47 0.16
N ASP A 83 4.57 6.80 0.11
CA ASP A 83 5.60 7.67 -0.47
C ASP A 83 6.75 8.03 0.49
N ASP A 84 6.63 7.63 1.76
CA ASP A 84 7.57 7.91 2.85
C ASP A 84 8.45 6.70 3.26
N ILE A 85 8.57 5.70 2.39
CA ILE A 85 9.38 4.50 2.63
C ILE A 85 10.49 4.33 1.59
N ASN A 86 11.61 3.72 2.01
CA ASN A 86 12.64 3.19 1.13
C ASN A 86 12.90 1.72 1.46
N PHE A 87 13.12 0.90 0.44
CA PHE A 87 13.38 -0.53 0.53
C PHE A 87 14.12 -1.02 -0.72
N ASP A 88 14.60 -2.25 -0.70
CA ASP A 88 15.19 -2.88 -1.88
C ASP A 88 14.10 -3.39 -2.83
N PRO A 89 13.89 -2.77 -4.01
CA PRO A 89 12.83 -3.17 -4.94
C PRO A 89 13.07 -4.54 -5.60
N ASN A 90 14.23 -5.17 -5.42
CA ASN A 90 14.46 -6.56 -5.84
C ASN A 90 13.51 -7.55 -5.16
N ILE A 91 12.84 -7.15 -4.06
CA ILE A 91 11.77 -7.95 -3.44
C ILE A 91 10.68 -8.35 -4.43
N PHE A 92 10.41 -7.54 -5.45
CA PHE A 92 9.43 -7.85 -6.48
C PHE A 92 9.84 -9.05 -7.36
N GLY A 93 11.15 -9.38 -7.42
CA GLY A 93 11.64 -10.59 -8.04
C GLY A 93 11.55 -11.83 -7.14
N VAL A 94 11.53 -11.61 -5.82
CA VAL A 94 11.41 -12.68 -4.81
C VAL A 94 9.94 -13.05 -4.57
N ILE A 95 9.08 -12.05 -4.41
CA ILE A 95 7.63 -12.25 -4.22
C ILE A 95 6.96 -12.28 -5.60
N THR A 96 6.88 -13.45 -6.18
CA THR A 96 6.33 -13.69 -7.52
C THR A 96 4.80 -13.78 -7.51
N GLU A 97 4.18 -13.78 -8.69
CA GLU A 97 2.74 -14.06 -8.83
C GLU A 97 2.35 -15.39 -8.19
N ASN A 98 3.19 -16.41 -8.36
CA ASN A 98 2.95 -17.71 -7.75
C ASN A 98 3.00 -17.65 -6.21
N THR A 99 3.93 -16.88 -5.64
CA THR A 99 3.99 -16.63 -4.20
C THR A 99 2.68 -16.00 -3.70
N LEU A 100 2.18 -14.97 -4.40
CA LEU A 100 0.94 -14.28 -4.05
C LEU A 100 -0.32 -15.14 -4.22
N MET A 101 -0.30 -16.11 -5.14
CA MET A 101 -1.38 -17.10 -5.28
C MET A 101 -1.61 -17.89 -3.98
N TYR A 102 -0.52 -18.27 -3.29
CA TYR A 102 -0.60 -19.06 -2.06
C TYR A 102 -0.68 -18.20 -0.80
N SER A 103 0.08 -17.12 -0.74
CA SER A 103 0.15 -16.25 0.44
C SER A 103 -0.96 -15.21 0.52
N GLY A 104 -1.67 -14.98 -0.59
CA GLY A 104 -2.77 -14.02 -0.65
C GLY A 104 -2.29 -12.58 -0.72
N ILE A 105 -2.69 -11.75 0.24
CA ILE A 105 -2.28 -10.35 0.37
C ILE A 105 -1.18 -10.26 1.42
N VAL A 106 -0.02 -9.73 1.06
CA VAL A 106 1.17 -9.70 1.90
C VAL A 106 1.52 -8.26 2.25
N GLY A 107 1.45 -7.94 3.52
CA GLY A 107 1.93 -6.65 4.05
C GLY A 107 3.23 -6.82 4.85
N MET A 108 3.72 -5.73 5.41
CA MET A 108 4.98 -5.72 6.15
C MET A 108 4.81 -6.21 7.59
N GLY A 109 5.78 -6.98 8.08
CA GLY A 109 5.86 -7.32 9.49
C GLY A 109 6.56 -6.25 10.32
N GLU A 110 6.18 -6.10 11.60
CA GLU A 110 6.71 -5.06 12.50
C GLU A 110 8.25 -5.09 12.62
N GLY A 111 8.87 -6.27 12.66
CA GLY A 111 10.33 -6.42 12.79
C GLY A 111 11.14 -5.80 11.65
N ASN A 112 10.52 -5.53 10.49
CA ASN A 112 11.19 -4.93 9.35
C ASN A 112 11.61 -3.45 9.58
N TYR A 113 11.09 -2.83 10.63
CA TYR A 113 11.32 -1.41 10.93
C TYR A 113 12.25 -1.16 12.13
N LYS A 114 12.36 -2.11 13.04
CA LYS A 114 12.97 -1.88 14.36
C LYS A 114 14.05 -2.87 14.72
N ASP A 115 13.92 -4.09 14.23
CA ASP A 115 14.78 -5.18 14.66
C ASP A 115 15.98 -5.34 13.74
N ALA A 116 17.02 -5.96 14.27
CA ALA A 116 18.14 -6.38 13.46
C ALA A 116 17.68 -7.40 12.42
N ILE A 117 18.00 -7.13 11.17
CA ILE A 117 17.77 -8.07 10.07
C ILE A 117 18.81 -9.18 10.18
N ASP A 118 18.37 -10.41 10.08
CA ASP A 118 19.25 -11.57 9.98
C ASP A 118 19.81 -11.65 8.55
N GLU A 119 21.04 -11.21 8.37
CA GLU A 119 21.70 -11.17 7.06
C GLU A 119 21.95 -12.56 6.47
N GLU A 120 21.97 -13.60 7.29
CA GLU A 120 22.12 -14.99 6.82
C GLU A 120 20.80 -15.58 6.29
N ARG A 121 19.69 -14.96 6.63
CA ARG A 121 18.33 -15.37 6.23
C ARG A 121 17.72 -14.37 5.24
N GLY A 122 17.32 -14.87 4.08
CA GLY A 122 16.55 -14.04 3.14
C GLY A 122 15.13 -13.68 3.65
N PRO A 123 14.41 -12.79 2.94
CA PRO A 123 13.03 -12.47 3.24
C PRO A 123 12.14 -13.73 3.21
N TYR A 124 11.16 -13.78 4.10
CA TYR A 124 10.17 -14.87 4.14
C TYR A 124 8.78 -14.35 4.51
N ILE A 125 7.75 -15.15 4.25
CA ILE A 125 6.37 -14.79 4.56
C ILE A 125 5.85 -15.70 5.67
N ASP A 126 5.37 -15.07 6.76
CA ASP A 126 4.55 -15.72 7.78
C ASP A 126 3.07 -15.46 7.48
N MET A 127 2.22 -16.44 7.78
CA MET A 127 0.77 -16.24 7.70
C MET A 127 0.30 -15.31 8.81
N TRP A 128 -0.39 -14.25 8.43
CA TRP A 128 -1.00 -13.34 9.41
C TRP A 128 -2.11 -14.07 10.19
N LYS A 129 -2.23 -13.75 11.49
CA LYS A 129 -3.26 -14.29 12.37
C LYS A 129 -3.96 -13.15 13.10
N PRO A 130 -5.30 -13.24 13.31
CA PRO A 130 -6.02 -12.26 14.11
C PRO A 130 -5.40 -12.09 15.51
N GLY A 131 -5.32 -10.85 15.99
CA GLY A 131 -4.74 -10.51 17.29
C GLY A 131 -3.22 -10.29 17.30
N ILE A 132 -2.54 -10.51 16.18
CA ILE A 132 -1.15 -10.08 16.02
C ILE A 132 -1.17 -8.59 15.64
N ASN A 133 -0.48 -7.79 16.43
CA ASN A 133 -0.24 -6.38 16.10
C ASN A 133 0.91 -6.31 15.11
N ASP A 134 0.58 -6.13 13.83
CA ASP A 134 1.56 -5.88 12.78
C ASP A 134 1.56 -4.38 12.43
N TRP A 135 2.20 -3.61 13.29
CA TRP A 135 2.41 -2.20 13.04
C TRP A 135 3.16 -1.98 11.72
N GLY A 136 2.67 -1.05 10.90
CA GLY A 136 3.24 -0.77 9.59
C GLY A 136 2.88 -1.76 8.48
N TRP A 137 1.95 -2.71 8.73
CA TRP A 137 1.54 -3.69 7.72
C TRP A 137 1.10 -3.04 6.40
N GLY A 138 0.45 -1.88 6.47
CA GLY A 138 -0.06 -1.12 5.33
C GLY A 138 0.98 -0.30 4.56
N CYS A 139 2.24 -0.19 5.02
CA CYS A 139 3.23 0.68 4.36
C CYS A 139 3.66 0.18 2.96
N LEU A 140 3.71 -1.14 2.80
CA LEU A 140 3.91 -1.81 1.52
C LEU A 140 3.07 -3.09 1.50
N ILE A 141 2.10 -3.16 0.59
CA ILE A 141 1.19 -4.30 0.43
C ILE A 141 1.36 -4.89 -0.96
N LEU A 142 1.69 -6.17 -1.02
CA LEU A 142 1.86 -6.94 -2.25
C LEU A 142 0.66 -7.87 -2.45
N LEU A 143 0.05 -7.85 -3.63
CA LEU A 143 -1.14 -8.67 -3.91
C LEU A 143 -1.30 -8.97 -5.39
N LYS A 144 -2.13 -9.97 -5.70
CA LYS A 144 -2.68 -10.12 -7.06
C LYS A 144 -3.88 -9.19 -7.23
N LYS A 145 -4.03 -8.56 -8.38
CA LYS A 145 -5.18 -7.71 -8.72
C LYS A 145 -6.51 -8.43 -8.47
N ALA A 146 -6.60 -9.71 -8.82
CA ALA A 146 -7.77 -10.56 -8.59
C ALA A 146 -8.10 -10.77 -7.10
N HIS A 147 -7.16 -10.56 -6.18
CA HIS A 147 -7.36 -10.66 -4.73
C HIS A 147 -7.91 -9.37 -4.11
N TRP A 148 -7.98 -8.30 -4.88
CA TRP A 148 -8.42 -7.01 -4.36
C TRP A 148 -9.93 -6.97 -4.13
N LYS A 149 -10.29 -6.51 -2.94
CA LYS A 149 -11.65 -6.08 -2.62
C LYS A 149 -11.59 -4.59 -2.30
N PRO A 150 -12.27 -3.74 -3.08
CA PRO A 150 -12.20 -2.30 -2.87
C PRO A 150 -12.55 -1.89 -1.45
N ILE A 151 -11.73 -1.02 -0.87
CA ILE A 151 -11.98 -0.39 0.41
C ILE A 151 -13.11 0.62 0.20
N PRO A 152 -14.13 0.69 1.10
CA PRO A 152 -15.16 1.72 1.00
C PRO A 152 -14.54 3.13 0.93
N ASN A 153 -15.05 3.97 0.03
CA ASN A 153 -14.52 5.33 -0.17
C ASN A 153 -14.71 6.24 1.03
N GLU A 154 -15.54 5.86 1.98
CA GLU A 154 -15.76 6.53 3.25
C GLU A 154 -14.57 6.35 4.21
N ILE A 155 -13.78 5.29 4.04
CA ILE A 155 -12.53 5.05 4.77
C ILE A 155 -11.42 5.75 3.98
N LYS A 156 -10.99 6.90 4.45
CA LYS A 156 -10.10 7.82 3.69
C LYS A 156 -8.62 7.49 3.84
N ILE A 157 -8.13 7.41 5.08
CA ILE A 157 -6.70 7.30 5.40
C ILE A 157 -6.44 6.08 6.28
N TRP A 158 -7.06 6.03 7.46
CA TRP A 158 -6.85 4.97 8.45
C TRP A 158 -7.78 3.77 8.19
N TYR A 159 -7.51 2.67 8.85
CA TYR A 159 -8.33 1.44 8.80
C TYR A 159 -8.45 0.78 7.42
N GLY A 160 -7.75 1.26 6.39
CA GLY A 160 -7.72 0.59 5.09
C GLY A 160 -7.06 -0.78 5.16
N ASP A 161 -5.91 -0.86 5.79
CA ASP A 161 -5.18 -2.11 6.07
C ASP A 161 -5.95 -3.04 7.03
N ASN A 162 -6.63 -2.48 8.04
CA ASN A 162 -7.56 -3.24 8.89
C ASN A 162 -8.73 -3.81 8.07
N PHE A 163 -9.32 -3.00 7.18
CA PHE A 163 -10.38 -3.48 6.29
C PHE A 163 -9.89 -4.65 5.43
N ILE A 164 -8.69 -4.55 4.86
CA ILE A 164 -8.09 -5.64 4.09
C ILE A 164 -7.91 -6.87 4.98
N LYS A 165 -7.38 -6.73 6.19
CA LYS A 165 -7.13 -7.85 7.12
C LYS A 165 -8.42 -8.53 7.57
N ASP A 166 -9.44 -7.76 7.95
CA ASP A 166 -10.63 -8.27 8.63
C ASP A 166 -11.78 -8.62 7.68
N VAL A 167 -11.88 -7.95 6.53
CA VAL A 167 -13.04 -8.06 5.63
C VAL A 167 -12.73 -8.78 4.33
N ASN A 168 -11.52 -8.68 3.80
CA ASN A 168 -11.15 -9.39 2.58
C ASN A 168 -11.00 -10.89 2.89
N PRO A 169 -11.67 -11.80 2.15
CA PRO A 169 -11.66 -13.23 2.47
C PRO A 169 -10.35 -13.96 2.08
N VAL A 170 -9.50 -13.31 1.29
CA VAL A 170 -8.24 -13.91 0.83
C VAL A 170 -7.25 -14.04 2.01
N ALA A 171 -6.38 -15.03 1.98
CA ALA A 171 -5.31 -15.20 2.97
C ALA A 171 -4.45 -13.94 3.10
N LYS A 172 -3.87 -13.70 4.27
CA LYS A 172 -2.95 -12.59 4.53
C LYS A 172 -1.63 -13.10 5.04
N GLY A 173 -0.56 -12.50 4.53
CA GLY A 173 0.80 -12.77 4.95
C GLY A 173 1.47 -11.53 5.53
N CYS A 174 2.56 -11.78 6.27
CA CYS A 174 3.48 -10.77 6.75
C CYS A 174 4.85 -11.06 6.18
N LEU A 175 5.40 -10.16 5.39
CA LEU A 175 6.78 -10.23 4.97
C LEU A 175 7.68 -9.93 6.16
N ARG A 176 8.64 -10.81 6.42
CA ARG A 176 9.60 -10.74 7.53
C ARG A 176 11.01 -10.68 6.99
N ASN A 177 11.91 -10.22 7.83
CA ASN A 177 13.35 -10.13 7.55
C ASN A 177 13.64 -9.36 6.26
N PHE A 178 12.94 -8.24 6.08
CA PHE A 178 13.04 -7.36 4.94
C PHE A 178 13.12 -5.90 5.41
N PRO A 179 14.30 -5.25 5.34
CA PRO A 179 14.49 -3.94 5.93
C PRO A 179 13.70 -2.87 5.17
N ILE A 180 12.99 -2.04 5.92
CA ILE A 180 12.30 -0.85 5.42
C ILE A 180 12.76 0.36 6.23
N ASP A 181 13.21 1.40 5.55
CA ASP A 181 13.45 2.72 6.11
C ASP A 181 12.23 3.62 5.90
N THR A 182 11.67 4.15 6.98
CA THR A 182 10.47 5.00 6.92
C THR A 182 10.47 6.06 8.03
N GLU A 183 9.86 7.19 7.74
CA GLU A 183 9.56 8.22 8.75
C GLU A 183 8.20 8.03 9.41
N MET A 184 7.42 7.08 8.95
CA MET A 184 6.06 6.73 9.39
C MET A 184 5.20 7.92 9.90
N SER A 185 4.00 8.01 9.41
CA SER A 185 3.03 9.04 9.86
C SER A 185 3.42 10.49 9.56
N THR A 186 4.38 10.74 8.66
CA THR A 186 4.85 12.09 8.33
C THR A 186 3.71 13.05 7.97
N THR A 187 2.63 12.56 7.40
CA THR A 187 1.47 13.36 7.00
C THR A 187 0.25 13.08 7.89
N SER A 188 0.06 11.84 8.31
CA SER A 188 -1.19 11.42 8.96
C SER A 188 -1.31 11.84 10.43
N ASP A 189 -0.22 12.24 11.08
CA ASP A 189 -0.23 12.72 12.48
C ASP A 189 -0.54 14.22 12.61
N GLU A 190 -0.77 14.93 11.50
CA GLU A 190 -1.20 16.33 11.55
C GLU A 190 -2.63 16.45 12.11
N LYS A 191 -2.84 17.41 13.03
CA LYS A 191 -4.15 17.63 13.69
C LYS A 191 -5.30 17.91 12.72
N GLU A 192 -5.01 18.36 11.52
CA GLU A 192 -6.02 18.61 10.49
C GLU A 192 -6.77 17.33 10.09
N TRP A 193 -6.20 16.14 10.36
CA TRP A 193 -6.78 14.85 10.01
C TRP A 193 -7.58 14.20 11.15
N ASP A 194 -7.64 14.76 12.35
CA ASP A 194 -8.31 14.16 13.52
C ASP A 194 -9.79 13.84 13.25
N GLU A 195 -10.48 14.72 12.51
CA GLU A 195 -11.88 14.49 12.16
C GLU A 195 -12.05 13.38 11.12
N VAL A 196 -11.12 13.30 10.15
CA VAL A 196 -11.10 12.20 9.17
C VAL A 196 -10.87 10.89 9.87
N LYS A 197 -9.90 10.82 10.78
CA LYS A 197 -9.58 9.62 11.58
C LYS A 197 -10.79 9.11 12.38
N LYS A 198 -11.52 10.04 12.99
CA LYS A 198 -12.74 9.70 13.72
C LYS A 198 -13.82 9.12 12.81
N LYS A 199 -14.06 9.73 11.65
CA LYS A 199 -15.03 9.26 10.67
C LYS A 199 -14.65 7.89 10.09
N ASP A 200 -13.37 7.70 9.75
CA ASP A 200 -12.84 6.42 9.27
C ASP A 200 -13.07 5.30 10.30
N TYR A 201 -12.80 5.58 11.59
CA TYR A 201 -13.04 4.63 12.68
C TYR A 201 -14.52 4.29 12.83
N GLU A 202 -15.39 5.31 12.89
CA GLU A 202 -16.84 5.12 13.05
C GLU A 202 -17.41 4.28 11.89
N TYR A 203 -16.99 4.57 10.66
CA TYR A 203 -17.44 3.81 9.49
C TYR A 203 -16.93 2.36 9.55
N PHE A 204 -15.64 2.15 9.83
CA PHE A 204 -15.05 0.82 9.90
C PHE A 204 -15.73 -0.06 10.97
N ILE A 205 -15.95 0.45 12.17
CA ILE A 205 -16.62 -0.28 13.25
C ILE A 205 -18.07 -0.60 12.90
N ASN A 206 -18.80 0.33 12.28
CA ASN A 206 -20.16 0.08 11.83
C ASN A 206 -20.20 -0.97 10.72
N TYR A 207 -19.24 -0.94 9.81
CA TYR A 207 -19.10 -1.95 8.77
C TYR A 207 -18.87 -3.35 9.34
N LEU A 208 -18.02 -3.50 10.34
CA LEU A 208 -17.77 -4.78 11.02
C LEU A 208 -19.02 -5.30 11.76
N ARG A 209 -19.82 -4.41 12.37
CA ARG A 209 -20.99 -4.78 13.16
C ARG A 209 -22.22 -5.13 12.33
N TYR A 210 -22.44 -4.40 11.26
CA TYR A 210 -23.72 -4.42 10.52
C TYR A 210 -23.57 -4.78 9.04
N GLY A 211 -22.36 -5.00 8.54
CA GLY A 211 -22.11 -5.12 7.10
C GLY A 211 -22.22 -3.78 6.38
N LYS A 212 -22.35 -3.82 5.04
CA LYS A 212 -22.57 -2.57 4.28
C LYS A 212 -23.80 -1.85 4.85
N THR A 213 -23.61 -0.65 5.36
CA THR A 213 -24.73 0.24 5.64
C THR A 213 -25.43 0.51 4.30
N THR A 214 -26.61 -0.06 4.12
CA THR A 214 -27.51 0.32 3.05
C THR A 214 -27.91 1.77 3.31
N ASN A 215 -27.39 2.70 2.52
CA ASN A 215 -28.02 4.00 2.35
C ASN A 215 -29.31 3.82 1.55
#